data_d047dadaf1ba31d1d8bf81ab3a9d7c53
#
_entry.id   d047dadaf1ba31d1d8bf81ab3a9d7c53
#
_cell.length_a   1.000
_cell.length_b   1.000
_cell.length_c   1.000
_cell.angle_alpha   90.00
_cell.angle_beta   90.00
_cell.angle_gamma   90.00
#
_symmetry.space_group_name_H-M   'P 1'
#
loop_
_entity.id
_entity.type
_entity.pdbx_description
1 polymer ?
#
loop_
_entity_poly.entity_id
_entity_poly.type
_entity_poly.pdbx_seq_one_letter_code
_entity_poly.pdbx_strand_id
1 'polypeptide(L)'
;MKQCRIFLLLGHPDKSGFCGEIADAYESAARAAGHSVVRMNIGEMQFDPILHKGYRAKQELEPDLVTFQNEITTAEHVVIVYPVWWVSMPALLKGLFDRAWLPGSAFRYIKMSNGKRTIFWNRLFRGKTSRIFMTSGTAPWLVRFLPGNVNAQLKWGILWFAGFSVRTTWFGPAENIPENRKSRWLKHVRDLGRAAS
;
A
#
# COMPACT_ATOMS: atom_id res chain seq x y z
N MET A 1 22.01 8.16 8.94
CA MET A 1 20.77 7.37 9.19
C MET A 1 21.03 5.95 8.70
N LYS A 2 20.39 4.92 9.31
CA LYS A 2 20.50 3.53 8.83
C LYS A 2 19.86 3.45 7.43
N GLN A 3 20.55 2.86 6.47
CA GLN A 3 20.00 2.57 5.14
C GLN A 3 18.80 1.62 5.28
N CYS A 4 17.72 1.88 4.54
CA CYS A 4 16.48 1.11 4.55
C CYS A 4 16.15 0.64 3.13
N ARG A 5 15.70 -0.63 2.99
CA ARG A 5 15.10 -1.12 1.75
C ARG A 5 13.62 -0.78 1.72
N ILE A 6 13.23 0.06 0.78
CA ILE A 6 11.87 0.57 0.63
C ILE A 6 11.22 -0.04 -0.61
N PHE A 7 10.01 -0.56 -0.46
CA PHE A 7 9.14 -0.88 -1.58
C PHE A 7 8.04 0.17 -1.69
N LEU A 8 7.94 0.83 -2.85
CA LEU A 8 6.95 1.86 -3.13
C LEU A 8 5.98 1.37 -4.20
N LEU A 9 4.70 1.29 -3.86
CA LEU A 9 3.62 0.95 -4.78
C LEU A 9 2.76 2.18 -5.07
N LEU A 10 2.73 2.61 -6.32
CA LEU A 10 1.75 3.57 -6.80
C LEU A 10 0.47 2.81 -7.18
N GLY A 11 -0.56 2.93 -6.36
CA GLY A 11 -1.87 2.27 -6.51
C GLY A 11 -2.87 3.07 -7.35
N HIS A 12 -2.42 4.01 -8.17
CA HIS A 12 -3.21 4.73 -9.17
C HIS A 12 -2.91 4.16 -10.56
N PRO A 13 -3.93 3.88 -11.41
CA PRO A 13 -3.70 3.35 -12.76
C PRO A 13 -2.90 4.31 -13.65
N ASP A 14 -3.01 5.61 -13.44
CA ASP A 14 -2.26 6.64 -14.15
C ASP A 14 -1.23 7.31 -13.21
N LYS A 15 0.03 7.31 -13.62
CA LYS A 15 1.14 7.90 -12.86
C LYS A 15 1.30 9.42 -13.04
N SER A 16 0.61 10.02 -13.99
CA SER A 16 0.76 11.45 -14.33
C SER A 16 0.05 12.40 -13.35
N GLY A 17 -0.82 11.88 -12.46
CA GLY A 17 -1.59 12.68 -11.52
C GLY A 17 -0.88 12.92 -10.19
N PHE A 18 -1.57 13.61 -9.26
CA PHE A 18 -1.02 13.99 -7.96
C PHE A 18 -0.52 12.81 -7.10
N CYS A 19 -1.13 11.62 -7.23
CA CYS A 19 -0.60 10.40 -6.61
C CYS A 19 0.80 10.06 -7.14
N GLY A 20 1.04 10.22 -8.44
CA GLY A 20 2.37 10.05 -9.04
C GLY A 20 3.37 11.05 -8.52
N GLU A 21 3.00 12.34 -8.43
CA GLU A 21 3.87 13.39 -7.86
C GLU A 21 4.25 13.09 -6.38
N ILE A 22 3.32 12.54 -5.60
CA ILE A 22 3.62 12.08 -4.23
C ILE A 22 4.64 10.95 -4.26
N ALA A 23 4.44 9.95 -5.13
CA ALA A 23 5.37 8.83 -5.26
C ALA A 23 6.77 9.31 -5.69
N ASP A 24 6.86 10.20 -6.69
CA ASP A 24 8.10 10.79 -7.19
C ASP A 24 8.84 11.59 -6.09
N ALA A 25 8.10 12.41 -5.34
CA ALA A 25 8.66 13.22 -4.27
C ALA A 25 9.21 12.35 -3.13
N TYR A 26 8.50 11.28 -2.76
CA TYR A 26 8.96 10.33 -1.75
C TYR A 26 10.21 9.58 -2.23
N GLU A 27 10.13 8.98 -3.42
CA GLU A 27 11.21 8.18 -4.00
C GLU A 27 12.50 9.00 -4.15
N SER A 28 12.41 10.17 -4.76
CA SER A 28 13.56 11.06 -4.97
C SER A 28 14.24 11.43 -3.64
N ALA A 29 13.45 11.79 -2.63
CA ALA A 29 13.98 12.18 -1.32
C ALA A 29 14.56 10.98 -0.55
N ALA A 30 13.97 9.80 -0.65
CA ALA A 30 14.46 8.58 -0.03
C ALA A 30 15.81 8.14 -0.65
N ARG A 31 15.90 8.14 -1.99
CA ARG A 31 17.15 7.84 -2.70
C ARG A 31 18.26 8.84 -2.37
N ALA A 32 17.94 10.13 -2.34
CA ALA A 32 18.88 11.18 -1.97
C ALA A 32 19.41 11.04 -0.52
N ALA A 33 18.62 10.42 0.37
CA ALA A 33 19.02 10.10 1.74
C ALA A 33 19.79 8.76 1.87
N GLY A 34 20.05 8.05 0.76
CA GLY A 34 20.82 6.81 0.72
C GLY A 34 19.98 5.54 0.93
N HIS A 35 18.65 5.63 0.91
CA HIS A 35 17.79 4.45 0.96
C HIS A 35 17.71 3.75 -0.41
N SER A 36 17.57 2.41 -0.40
CA SER A 36 17.28 1.63 -1.61
C SER A 36 15.78 1.62 -1.84
N VAL A 37 15.32 2.05 -3.01
CA VAL A 37 13.90 2.09 -3.35
C VAL A 37 13.63 1.25 -4.58
N VAL A 38 12.70 0.30 -4.47
CA VAL A 38 12.08 -0.39 -5.60
C VAL A 38 10.67 0.14 -5.74
N ARG A 39 10.30 0.58 -6.95
CA ARG A 39 8.97 1.11 -7.24
C ARG A 39 8.24 0.25 -8.24
N MET A 40 6.96 0.02 -7.99
CA MET A 40 6.01 -0.55 -8.95
C MET A 40 4.83 0.42 -9.13
N ASN A 41 4.40 0.59 -10.37
CA ASN A 41 3.21 1.38 -10.73
C ASN A 41 2.13 0.39 -11.16
N ILE A 42 1.02 0.34 -10.45
CA ILE A 42 -0.02 -0.67 -10.69
C ILE A 42 -0.61 -0.60 -12.11
N GLY A 43 -0.66 0.59 -12.70
CA GLY A 43 -1.15 0.79 -14.07
C GLY A 43 -0.23 0.24 -15.16
N GLU A 44 1.02 -0.12 -14.82
CA GLU A 44 2.00 -0.72 -15.73
C GLU A 44 2.13 -2.23 -15.54
N MET A 45 1.51 -2.77 -14.47
CA MET A 45 1.56 -4.20 -14.15
C MET A 45 0.60 -5.00 -15.04
N GLN A 46 1.06 -6.17 -15.47
CA GLN A 46 0.30 -7.10 -16.29
C GLN A 46 -0.22 -8.25 -15.42
N PHE A 47 -1.47 -8.17 -15.00
CA PHE A 47 -2.15 -9.21 -14.22
C PHE A 47 -3.67 -9.12 -14.35
N ASP A 48 -4.35 -10.23 -14.14
CA ASP A 48 -5.80 -10.27 -13.99
C ASP A 48 -6.18 -9.93 -12.55
N PRO A 49 -6.91 -8.83 -12.27
CA PRO A 49 -7.29 -8.45 -10.92
C PRO A 49 -8.39 -9.32 -10.32
N ILE A 50 -9.01 -10.20 -11.11
CA ILE A 50 -10.16 -11.02 -10.68
C ILE A 50 -9.68 -12.33 -10.07
N LEU A 51 -10.12 -12.62 -8.86
CA LEU A 51 -9.96 -13.92 -8.22
C LEU A 51 -11.15 -14.82 -8.60
N HIS A 52 -11.12 -15.41 -9.80
CA HIS A 52 -12.26 -16.07 -10.46
C HIS A 52 -12.97 -17.16 -9.65
N LYS A 53 -12.22 -17.94 -8.88
CA LYS A 53 -12.77 -19.04 -8.08
C LYS A 53 -12.72 -18.75 -6.57
N GLY A 54 -12.43 -17.52 -6.20
CA GLY A 54 -12.17 -17.17 -4.82
C GLY A 54 -11.04 -18.04 -4.25
N TYR A 55 -11.11 -18.35 -2.97
CA TYR A 55 -10.11 -19.22 -2.31
C TYR A 55 -10.37 -20.72 -2.45
N ARG A 56 -11.30 -21.13 -3.34
CA ARG A 56 -11.63 -22.56 -3.56
C ARG A 56 -10.63 -23.28 -4.46
N ALA A 57 -9.94 -22.56 -5.33
CA ALA A 57 -8.91 -23.11 -6.20
C ALA A 57 -7.74 -22.14 -6.28
N LYS A 58 -6.52 -22.71 -6.39
CA LYS A 58 -5.31 -21.92 -6.63
C LYS A 58 -5.41 -21.30 -8.03
N GLN A 59 -5.21 -20.00 -8.12
CA GLN A 59 -5.00 -19.29 -9.39
C GLN A 59 -3.53 -18.91 -9.46
N GLU A 60 -2.85 -19.30 -10.52
CA GLU A 60 -1.43 -18.99 -10.70
C GLU A 60 -1.23 -17.47 -10.74
N LEU A 61 -0.09 -17.05 -10.21
CA LEU A 61 0.28 -15.64 -10.17
C LEU A 61 1.07 -15.31 -11.43
N GLU A 62 0.70 -14.20 -12.06
CA GLU A 62 1.44 -13.61 -13.15
C GLU A 62 2.82 -13.10 -12.65
N PRO A 63 3.82 -12.96 -13.53
CA PRO A 63 5.18 -12.53 -13.14
C PRO A 63 5.21 -11.25 -12.31
N ASP A 64 4.35 -10.27 -12.61
CA ASP A 64 4.28 -9.00 -11.86
C ASP A 64 3.73 -9.19 -10.45
N LEU A 65 2.80 -10.11 -10.23
CA LEU A 65 2.33 -10.45 -8.88
C LEU A 65 3.39 -11.21 -8.07
N VAL A 66 4.17 -12.07 -8.72
CA VAL A 66 5.32 -12.73 -8.09
C VAL A 66 6.38 -11.70 -7.70
N THR A 67 6.69 -10.76 -8.58
CA THR A 67 7.60 -9.64 -8.31
C THR A 67 7.09 -8.80 -7.14
N PHE A 68 5.80 -8.43 -7.13
CA PHE A 68 5.19 -7.73 -6.01
C PHE A 68 5.36 -8.47 -4.68
N GLN A 69 5.09 -9.78 -4.64
CA GLN A 69 5.27 -10.59 -3.43
C GLN A 69 6.73 -10.60 -2.94
N ASN A 70 7.68 -10.71 -3.85
CA ASN A 70 9.11 -10.71 -3.53
C ASN A 70 9.55 -9.35 -2.98
N GLU A 71 9.15 -8.26 -3.61
CA GLU A 71 9.54 -6.92 -3.21
C GLU A 71 8.92 -6.53 -1.85
N ILE A 72 7.65 -6.81 -1.61
CA ILE A 72 7.02 -6.51 -0.32
C ILE A 72 7.59 -7.40 0.81
N THR A 73 8.02 -8.62 0.48
CA THR A 73 8.62 -9.54 1.44
C THR A 73 10.03 -9.12 1.83
N THR A 74 10.81 -8.58 0.91
CA THR A 74 12.20 -8.15 1.16
C THR A 74 12.32 -6.74 1.73
N ALA A 75 11.34 -5.87 1.50
CA ALA A 75 11.33 -4.50 2.01
C ALA A 75 11.30 -4.46 3.55
N GLU A 76 11.97 -3.49 4.15
CA GLU A 76 11.88 -3.12 5.57
C GLU A 76 10.76 -2.08 5.80
N HIS A 77 10.52 -1.24 4.79
CA HIS A 77 9.48 -0.22 4.78
C HIS A 77 8.68 -0.26 3.49
N VAL A 78 7.36 -0.23 3.59
CA VAL A 78 6.46 -0.27 2.44
C VAL A 78 5.67 1.03 2.34
N VAL A 79 5.70 1.64 1.17
CA VAL A 79 4.94 2.86 0.88
C VAL A 79 3.88 2.55 -0.17
N ILE A 80 2.64 2.94 0.11
CA ILE A 80 1.54 2.77 -0.84
C ILE A 80 0.86 4.13 -1.03
N VAL A 81 0.75 4.56 -2.28
CA VAL A 81 0.12 5.82 -2.66
C VAL A 81 -1.11 5.51 -3.50
N TYR A 82 -2.30 5.96 -3.09
CA TYR A 82 -3.52 5.72 -3.88
C TYR A 82 -4.60 6.79 -3.66
N PRO A 83 -5.50 6.99 -4.64
CA PRO A 83 -6.67 7.85 -4.48
C PRO A 83 -7.79 7.12 -3.75
N VAL A 84 -8.51 7.83 -2.91
CA VAL A 84 -9.74 7.31 -2.30
C VAL A 84 -10.89 7.50 -3.29
N TRP A 85 -11.37 6.41 -3.84
CA TRP A 85 -12.55 6.36 -4.71
C TRP A 85 -13.69 5.62 -4.01
N TRP A 86 -14.84 6.28 -3.90
CA TRP A 86 -16.02 5.71 -3.25
C TRP A 86 -15.73 5.17 -1.83
N VAL A 87 -15.01 5.97 -1.03
CA VAL A 87 -14.61 5.62 0.36
C VAL A 87 -13.70 4.39 0.44
N SER A 88 -13.06 3.99 -0.66
CA SER A 88 -12.23 2.79 -0.75
C SER A 88 -10.99 3.02 -1.61
N MET A 89 -10.14 1.99 -1.71
CA MET A 89 -9.05 1.95 -2.68
C MET A 89 -9.59 1.64 -4.09
N PRO A 90 -8.85 1.99 -5.17
CA PRO A 90 -9.19 1.61 -6.54
C PRO A 90 -9.37 0.10 -6.69
N ALA A 91 -10.31 -0.31 -7.57
CA ALA A 91 -10.60 -1.74 -7.82
C ALA A 91 -9.35 -2.54 -8.24
N LEU A 92 -8.50 -1.95 -9.08
CA LEU A 92 -7.24 -2.57 -9.51
C LEU A 92 -6.30 -2.86 -8.32
N LEU A 93 -6.17 -1.90 -7.38
CA LEU A 93 -5.37 -2.08 -6.17
C LEU A 93 -5.98 -3.14 -5.24
N LYS A 94 -7.31 -3.19 -5.14
CA LYS A 94 -8.00 -4.24 -4.37
C LYS A 94 -7.75 -5.61 -5.00
N GLY A 95 -7.87 -5.71 -6.33
CA GLY A 95 -7.62 -6.94 -7.08
C GLY A 95 -6.19 -7.45 -6.92
N LEU A 96 -5.19 -6.58 -6.91
CA LEU A 96 -3.80 -6.95 -6.62
C LEU A 96 -3.71 -7.64 -5.25
N PHE A 97 -4.31 -7.07 -4.21
CA PHE A 97 -4.30 -7.71 -2.88
C PHE A 97 -5.13 -8.99 -2.84
N ASP A 98 -6.27 -9.06 -3.50
CA ASP A 98 -7.07 -10.30 -3.57
C ASP A 98 -6.30 -11.44 -4.23
N ARG A 99 -5.49 -11.13 -5.25
CA ARG A 99 -4.67 -12.10 -5.98
C ARG A 99 -3.37 -12.47 -5.25
N ALA A 100 -2.65 -11.50 -4.71
CA ALA A 100 -1.30 -11.70 -4.19
C ALA A 100 -1.22 -11.88 -2.67
N TRP A 101 -2.26 -11.48 -1.88
CA TRP A 101 -2.22 -11.49 -0.41
C TRP A 101 -2.80 -12.77 0.17
N LEU A 102 -2.13 -13.89 -0.08
CA LEU A 102 -2.64 -15.22 0.19
C LEU A 102 -2.08 -15.80 1.51
N PRO A 103 -2.76 -16.79 2.11
CA PRO A 103 -2.19 -17.59 3.17
C PRO A 103 -0.86 -18.23 2.72
N GLY A 104 0.19 -18.04 3.52
CA GLY A 104 1.55 -18.50 3.21
C GLY A 104 2.47 -17.40 2.67
N SER A 105 1.94 -16.36 2.03
CA SER A 105 2.72 -15.20 1.57
C SER A 105 2.67 -14.01 2.54
N ALA A 106 1.51 -13.68 3.10
CA ALA A 106 1.32 -12.54 4.00
C ALA A 106 1.05 -12.93 5.46
N PHE A 107 0.40 -14.06 5.66
CA PHE A 107 0.07 -14.62 6.97
C PHE A 107 -0.05 -16.15 6.90
N ARG A 108 -0.06 -16.80 8.07
CA ARG A 108 -0.22 -18.27 8.15
C ARG A 108 -1.13 -18.63 9.32
N TYR A 109 -2.20 -19.35 9.04
CA TYR A 109 -3.07 -19.86 10.12
C TYR A 109 -2.33 -20.87 11.01
N ILE A 110 -2.53 -20.74 12.32
CA ILE A 110 -2.05 -21.73 13.29
C ILE A 110 -3.02 -22.91 13.26
N LYS A 111 -2.49 -24.12 13.14
CA LYS A 111 -3.28 -25.37 13.18
C LYS A 111 -3.20 -26.00 14.55
N MET A 112 -4.29 -26.63 14.98
CA MET A 112 -4.32 -27.52 16.13
C MET A 112 -3.64 -28.85 15.80
N SER A 113 -3.38 -29.69 16.81
CA SER A 113 -2.83 -31.05 16.64
C SER A 113 -3.69 -31.95 15.72
N ASN A 114 -5.00 -31.73 15.70
CA ASN A 114 -5.96 -32.44 14.83
C ASN A 114 -6.02 -31.86 13.39
N GLY A 115 -5.14 -30.93 13.02
CA GLY A 115 -5.09 -30.29 11.70
C GLY A 115 -6.12 -29.17 11.47
N LYS A 116 -7.06 -28.95 12.37
CA LYS A 116 -8.07 -27.87 12.26
C LYS A 116 -7.40 -26.50 12.45
N ARG A 117 -7.86 -25.49 11.70
CA ARG A 117 -7.40 -24.10 11.85
C ARG A 117 -7.91 -23.51 13.15
N THR A 118 -7.04 -22.76 13.84
CA THR A 118 -7.43 -21.90 14.95
C THR A 118 -7.93 -20.55 14.44
N ILE A 119 -8.45 -19.73 15.35
CA ILE A 119 -8.74 -18.30 15.07
C ILE A 119 -7.47 -17.44 15.06
N PHE A 120 -6.32 -17.99 15.46
CA PHE A 120 -5.05 -17.29 15.52
C PHE A 120 -4.23 -17.53 14.26
N TRP A 121 -3.38 -16.55 13.95
CA TRP A 121 -2.48 -16.62 12.79
C TRP A 121 -1.11 -15.99 13.09
N ASN A 122 -0.11 -16.45 12.38
CA ASN A 122 1.22 -15.85 12.35
C ASN A 122 1.23 -14.71 11.33
N ARG A 123 1.71 -13.57 11.76
CA ARG A 123 1.84 -12.35 10.98
C ARG A 123 3.25 -12.31 10.40
N LEU A 124 3.39 -12.51 9.08
CA LEU A 124 4.70 -12.75 8.46
C LEU A 124 5.55 -11.49 8.29
N PHE A 125 4.95 -10.30 8.43
CA PHE A 125 5.65 -9.02 8.27
C PHE A 125 5.85 -8.27 9.59
N ARG A 126 5.91 -8.98 10.72
CA ARG A 126 6.23 -8.37 12.02
C ARG A 126 7.59 -7.67 11.98
N GLY A 127 7.66 -6.48 12.59
CA GLY A 127 8.87 -5.66 12.63
C GLY A 127 9.04 -4.72 11.43
N LYS A 128 8.23 -4.89 10.37
CA LYS A 128 8.23 -3.99 9.21
C LYS A 128 7.28 -2.81 9.42
N THR A 129 7.61 -1.70 8.78
CA THR A 129 6.79 -0.47 8.82
C THR A 129 6.13 -0.21 7.47
N SER A 130 5.02 0.53 7.48
CA SER A 130 4.36 0.97 6.25
C SER A 130 3.81 2.38 6.38
N ARG A 131 3.90 3.13 5.29
CA ARG A 131 3.27 4.44 5.09
C ARG A 131 2.24 4.36 3.98
N ILE A 132 1.03 4.82 4.25
CA ILE A 132 -0.01 4.98 3.25
C ILE A 132 -0.21 6.48 3.01
N PHE A 133 -0.08 6.90 1.75
CA PHE A 133 -0.52 8.21 1.28
C PHE A 133 -1.84 8.06 0.53
N MET A 134 -2.85 8.77 0.99
CA MET A 134 -4.16 8.81 0.36
C MET A 134 -4.46 10.20 -0.18
N THR A 135 -5.10 10.27 -1.34
CA THR A 135 -5.66 11.51 -1.89
C THR A 135 -7.18 11.38 -2.04
N SER A 136 -7.91 12.47 -1.92
CA SER A 136 -9.36 12.51 -2.17
C SER A 136 -9.79 13.85 -2.74
N GLY A 137 -10.81 13.87 -3.61
CA GLY A 137 -11.44 15.11 -4.10
C GLY A 137 -12.16 15.87 -2.99
N THR A 138 -12.54 15.18 -1.92
CA THR A 138 -13.22 15.75 -0.74
C THR A 138 -12.24 15.94 0.41
N ALA A 139 -12.50 16.92 1.28
CA ALA A 139 -11.71 17.14 2.48
C ALA A 139 -11.73 15.91 3.40
N PRO A 140 -10.57 15.43 3.91
CA PRO A 140 -10.49 14.22 4.71
C PRO A 140 -11.39 14.20 5.96
N TRP A 141 -11.57 15.37 6.60
CA TRP A 141 -12.43 15.47 7.79
C TRP A 141 -13.89 15.17 7.46
N LEU A 142 -14.38 15.58 6.27
CA LEU A 142 -15.76 15.31 5.84
C LEU A 142 -15.97 13.81 5.54
N VAL A 143 -15.00 13.18 4.89
CA VAL A 143 -15.08 11.74 4.58
C VAL A 143 -15.11 10.89 5.85
N ARG A 144 -14.56 11.38 6.97
CA ARG A 144 -14.60 10.66 8.26
C ARG A 144 -16.01 10.50 8.83
N PHE A 145 -16.95 11.36 8.43
CA PHE A 145 -18.36 11.26 8.83
C PHE A 145 -19.20 10.36 7.93
N LEU A 146 -18.66 9.96 6.78
CA LEU A 146 -19.36 9.00 5.92
C LEU A 146 -19.33 7.60 6.55
N PRO A 147 -20.40 6.80 6.37
CA PRO A 147 -20.39 5.41 6.76
C PRO A 147 -19.23 4.66 6.08
N GLY A 148 -18.43 3.98 6.88
CA GLY A 148 -17.25 3.26 6.41
C GLY A 148 -15.94 3.93 6.86
N ASN A 149 -14.95 3.10 7.08
CA ASN A 149 -13.62 3.55 7.49
C ASN A 149 -12.63 3.29 6.35
N VAL A 150 -12.23 4.36 5.65
CA VAL A 150 -11.24 4.28 4.55
C VAL A 150 -9.97 3.53 4.96
N ASN A 151 -9.58 3.63 6.24
CA ASN A 151 -8.43 2.91 6.78
C ASN A 151 -8.72 1.43 7.06
N ALA A 152 -10.01 1.00 7.12
CA ALA A 152 -10.35 -0.34 7.55
C ALA A 152 -9.77 -1.41 6.61
N GLN A 153 -9.85 -1.21 5.32
CA GLN A 153 -9.43 -2.21 4.34
C GLN A 153 -7.90 -2.33 4.29
N LEU A 154 -7.19 -1.31 3.81
CA LEU A 154 -5.74 -1.43 3.57
C LEU A 154 -4.94 -1.40 4.88
N LYS A 155 -5.24 -0.45 5.77
CA LYS A 155 -4.47 -0.29 7.01
C LYS A 155 -4.67 -1.48 7.95
N TRP A 156 -5.92 -1.81 8.29
CA TRP A 156 -6.22 -2.80 9.31
C TRP A 156 -6.40 -4.21 8.75
N GLY A 157 -7.22 -4.34 7.68
CA GLY A 157 -7.59 -5.63 7.12
C GLY A 157 -6.47 -6.30 6.32
N ILE A 158 -5.54 -5.53 5.74
CA ILE A 158 -4.48 -6.06 4.88
C ILE A 158 -3.12 -5.94 5.58
N LEU A 159 -2.61 -4.72 5.79
CA LEU A 159 -1.23 -4.52 6.23
C LEU A 159 -1.03 -4.85 7.71
N TRP A 160 -1.86 -4.28 8.60
CA TRP A 160 -1.76 -4.60 10.04
C TRP A 160 -2.03 -6.07 10.31
N PHE A 161 -3.01 -6.65 9.63
CA PHE A 161 -3.33 -8.08 9.76
C PHE A 161 -2.10 -8.96 9.42
N ALA A 162 -1.32 -8.58 8.44
CA ALA A 162 -0.10 -9.29 8.05
C ALA A 162 1.14 -8.95 8.93
N GLY A 163 1.10 -7.88 9.72
CA GLY A 163 2.17 -7.60 10.70
C GLY A 163 2.82 -6.25 10.62
N PHE A 164 2.49 -5.43 9.64
CA PHE A 164 3.07 -4.09 9.52
C PHE A 164 2.64 -3.15 10.65
N SER A 165 3.56 -2.26 11.05
CA SER A 165 3.23 -1.03 11.77
C SER A 165 2.87 0.04 10.75
N VAL A 166 1.60 0.49 10.72
CA VAL A 166 1.06 1.29 9.62
C VAL A 166 0.74 2.72 10.04
N ARG A 167 1.32 3.69 9.34
CA ARG A 167 0.99 5.11 9.45
C ARG A 167 0.29 5.59 8.17
N THR A 168 -0.60 6.56 8.30
CA THR A 168 -1.36 7.10 7.17
C THR A 168 -1.24 8.61 7.11
N THR A 169 -1.16 9.14 5.91
CA THR A 169 -1.25 10.56 5.60
C THR A 169 -2.29 10.74 4.51
N TRP A 170 -3.22 11.67 4.70
CA TRP A 170 -4.32 11.88 3.79
C TRP A 170 -4.34 13.33 3.31
N PHE A 171 -4.29 13.53 2.00
CA PHE A 171 -4.33 14.81 1.33
C PHE A 171 -5.69 15.03 0.65
N GLY A 172 -6.32 16.14 0.91
CA GLY A 172 -7.59 16.52 0.30
C GLY A 172 -8.06 17.92 0.73
N PRO A 173 -8.90 18.55 -0.08
CA PRO A 173 -9.28 18.16 -1.43
C PRO A 173 -8.08 18.22 -2.40
N ALA A 174 -7.98 17.20 -3.27
CA ALA A 174 -6.85 17.03 -4.19
C ALA A 174 -7.19 17.41 -5.64
N GLU A 175 -8.33 18.04 -5.85
CA GLU A 175 -8.73 18.69 -7.10
C GLU A 175 -8.40 20.17 -7.03
N ASN A 176 -7.80 20.73 -8.10
CA ASN A 176 -7.44 22.16 -8.19
C ASN A 176 -6.63 22.66 -6.97
N ILE A 177 -5.58 21.92 -6.60
CA ILE A 177 -4.77 22.21 -5.41
C ILE A 177 -4.04 23.55 -5.61
N PRO A 178 -4.21 24.55 -4.73
CA PRO A 178 -3.41 25.77 -4.78
C PRO A 178 -1.91 25.44 -4.64
N GLU A 179 -1.05 26.10 -5.44
CA GLU A 179 0.37 25.78 -5.54
C GLU A 179 1.10 25.81 -4.19
N ASN A 180 0.78 26.80 -3.34
CA ASN A 180 1.34 26.90 -2.00
C ASN A 180 0.97 25.72 -1.08
N ARG A 181 -0.22 25.14 -1.27
CA ARG A 181 -0.66 23.93 -0.54
C ARG A 181 0.04 22.69 -1.10
N LYS A 182 0.10 22.56 -2.41
CA LYS A 182 0.77 21.47 -3.11
C LYS A 182 2.24 21.38 -2.70
N SER A 183 2.96 22.49 -2.78
CA SER A 183 4.37 22.58 -2.39
C SER A 183 4.61 22.17 -0.94
N ARG A 184 3.73 22.58 -0.01
CA ARG A 184 3.80 22.20 1.42
C ARG A 184 3.56 20.70 1.61
N TRP A 185 2.58 20.12 0.92
CA TRP A 185 2.30 18.69 0.99
C TRP A 185 3.46 17.85 0.43
N LEU A 186 3.99 18.23 -0.72
CA LEU A 186 5.15 17.55 -1.32
C LEU A 186 6.43 17.74 -0.47
N LYS A 187 6.60 18.89 0.19
CA LYS A 187 7.69 19.06 1.17
C LYS A 187 7.55 18.04 2.31
N HIS A 188 6.36 17.91 2.90
CA HIS A 188 6.11 16.92 3.95
C HIS A 188 6.38 15.48 3.47
N VAL A 189 5.97 15.13 2.25
CA VAL A 189 6.25 13.82 1.64
C VAL A 189 7.76 13.59 1.50
N ARG A 190 8.52 14.59 1.03
CA ARG A 190 9.99 14.49 0.94
C ARG A 190 10.64 14.31 2.31
N ASP A 191 10.16 15.00 3.34
CA ASP A 191 10.69 14.85 4.71
C ASP A 191 10.46 13.41 5.23
N LEU A 192 9.28 12.82 4.96
CA LEU A 192 8.98 11.43 5.29
C LEU A 192 9.84 10.45 4.46
N GLY A 193 10.10 10.74 3.19
CA GLY A 193 10.97 9.94 2.34
C GLY A 193 12.40 9.89 2.86
N ARG A 194 12.98 11.04 3.27
CA ARG A 194 14.31 11.08 3.89
C ARG A 194 14.40 10.25 5.17
N ALA A 195 13.32 10.19 5.92
CA ALA A 195 13.25 9.46 7.19
C ALA A 195 12.88 7.98 7.03
N ALA A 196 12.53 7.53 5.84
CA ALA A 196 11.96 6.20 5.57
C ALA A 196 10.80 5.86 6.55
N SER A 197 9.80 6.78 6.64
CA SER A 197 8.76 6.71 7.67
C SER A 197 7.36 7.06 7.13
#